data_efbfc5c557a07d15a0cb4f77d9100bd2
#
_entry.id   efbfc5c557a07d15a0cb4f77d9100bd2
#
_cell.length_a   1.000
_cell.length_b   1.000
_cell.length_c   1.000
_cell.angle_alpha   90.00
_cell.angle_beta   90.00
_cell.angle_gamma   90.00
#
_symmetry.space_group_name_H-M   'P 1'
#
loop_
_entity.id
_entity.type
_entity.pdbx_description
1 polymer ?
#
loop_
_entity_poly.entity_id
_entity_poly.type
_entity_poly.pdbx_seq_one_letter_code
_entity_poly.pdbx_strand_id
1 'polypeptide(L)'
;MCRKWTSSLIAQFIIILPDQLKPAFHTQETYDEYESSPGRYRGFCKRCGTSLVWRSADDSSTVDVFLGTVDERWLVHEDGGKVGQELARPNGTQFWMENAIPGVTDLMKGGKEFLKEGEDGWERKRE
;
A
#
# COMPACT_ATOMS: atom_id res chain seq x y z
N MET A 1 9.23 -7.08 3.55
CA MET A 1 8.78 -7.79 2.33
C MET A 1 8.23 -6.85 1.27
N CYS A 2 7.35 -5.90 1.59
CA CYS A 2 6.82 -4.94 0.59
C CYS A 2 7.91 -4.18 -0.17
N ARG A 3 8.96 -3.74 0.51
CA ARG A 3 10.12 -3.09 -0.11
C ARG A 3 10.75 -3.93 -1.23
N LYS A 4 10.92 -5.23 -1.02
CA LYS A 4 11.51 -6.14 -2.02
C LYS A 4 10.56 -6.37 -3.18
N TRP A 5 9.28 -6.57 -2.91
CA TRP A 5 8.28 -6.85 -3.93
C TRP A 5 7.97 -5.64 -4.81
N THR A 6 7.91 -4.44 -4.21
CA THR A 6 7.65 -3.19 -4.95
C THR A 6 8.91 -2.56 -5.52
N SER A 7 10.09 -3.04 -5.14
CA SER A 7 11.39 -2.42 -5.47
C SER A 7 11.48 -0.95 -5.05
N SER A 8 10.68 -0.55 -4.07
CA SER A 8 10.62 0.81 -3.55
C SER A 8 11.05 0.84 -2.08
N LEU A 9 11.77 1.87 -1.68
CA LEU A 9 12.18 2.04 -0.28
C LEU A 9 10.98 2.24 0.65
N ILE A 10 9.93 2.88 0.16
CA ILE A 10 8.65 3.05 0.85
C ILE A 10 7.56 2.45 -0.03
N ALA A 11 6.81 1.50 0.51
CA ALA A 11 5.60 0.99 -0.13
C ALA A 11 4.39 1.73 0.44
N GLN A 12 3.68 2.45 -0.41
CA GLN A 12 2.46 3.17 -0.06
C GLN A 12 1.26 2.52 -0.70
N PHE A 13 0.17 2.43 0.03
CA PHE A 13 -1.07 1.86 -0.46
C PHE A 13 -2.28 2.56 0.18
N ILE A 14 -3.41 2.46 -0.50
CA ILE A 14 -4.72 2.84 0.02
C ILE A 14 -5.49 1.58 0.37
N ILE A 15 -6.18 1.59 1.50
CA ILE A 15 -7.07 0.52 1.92
C ILE A 15 -8.47 0.83 1.40
N ILE A 16 -9.01 -0.06 0.59
CA ILE A 16 -10.34 0.11 -0.01
C ILE A 16 -11.21 -1.13 0.18
N LEU A 17 -12.50 -0.96 0.01
CA LEU A 17 -13.43 -2.09 -0.04
C LEU A 17 -13.32 -2.78 -1.42
N PRO A 18 -13.42 -4.11 -1.50
CA PRO A 18 -13.34 -4.82 -2.79
C PRO A 18 -14.33 -4.31 -3.84
N ASP A 19 -15.53 -3.88 -3.44
CA ASP A 19 -16.56 -3.35 -4.33
C ASP A 19 -16.21 -1.99 -4.96
N GLN A 20 -15.20 -1.32 -4.45
CA GLN A 20 -14.69 -0.07 -5.03
C GLN A 20 -13.79 -0.33 -6.25
N LEU A 21 -13.30 -1.54 -6.43
CA LEU A 21 -12.54 -1.96 -7.62
C LEU A 21 -13.49 -2.35 -8.74
N LYS A 22 -13.66 -1.47 -9.71
CA LYS A 22 -14.56 -1.70 -10.85
C LYS A 22 -13.83 -1.41 -12.18
N PRO A 23 -13.60 -2.42 -13.00
CA PRO A 23 -13.85 -3.85 -12.78
C PRO A 23 -12.92 -4.45 -11.71
N ALA A 24 -13.36 -5.52 -11.07
CA ALA A 24 -12.54 -6.22 -10.09
C ALA A 24 -11.26 -6.79 -10.73
N PHE A 25 -10.13 -6.73 -10.04
CA PHE A 25 -8.84 -7.16 -10.62
C PHE A 25 -8.83 -8.62 -11.07
N HIS A 26 -9.42 -9.53 -10.30
CA HIS A 26 -9.47 -10.96 -10.64
C HIS A 26 -10.23 -11.26 -11.93
N THR A 27 -11.05 -10.32 -12.43
CA THR A 27 -11.75 -10.46 -13.72
C THR A 27 -10.91 -9.98 -14.90
N GLN A 28 -9.75 -9.39 -14.65
CA GLN A 28 -8.88 -8.88 -15.70
C GLN A 28 -7.92 -9.96 -16.20
N GLU A 29 -7.84 -10.11 -17.51
CA GLU A 29 -6.98 -11.13 -18.15
C GLU A 29 -5.50 -11.01 -17.76
N THR A 30 -5.03 -9.79 -17.56
CA THR A 30 -3.63 -9.50 -17.22
C THR A 30 -3.32 -9.59 -15.73
N TYR A 31 -4.31 -9.79 -14.88
CA TYR A 31 -4.10 -9.95 -13.45
C TYR A 31 -3.67 -11.37 -13.10
N ASP A 32 -2.74 -11.47 -12.19
CA ASP A 32 -2.36 -12.71 -11.54
C ASP A 32 -1.96 -12.44 -10.09
N GLU A 33 -1.90 -13.48 -9.27
CA GLU A 33 -1.49 -13.34 -7.88
C GLU A 33 -0.74 -14.59 -7.39
N TYR A 34 0.07 -14.42 -6.36
CA TYR A 34 0.70 -15.53 -5.68
C TYR A 34 0.59 -15.38 -4.17
N GLU A 35 0.63 -16.50 -3.48
CA GLU A 35 0.67 -16.55 -2.02
C GLU A 35 2.11 -16.32 -1.53
N SER A 36 2.37 -15.15 -0.97
CA SER A 36 3.70 -14.76 -0.51
C SER A 36 4.07 -15.32 0.87
N SER A 37 3.06 -15.63 1.65
CA SER A 37 3.11 -16.33 2.93
C SER A 37 1.72 -16.84 3.24
N PRO A 38 1.52 -17.80 4.16
CA PRO A 38 0.20 -18.39 4.41
C PRO A 38 -0.89 -17.34 4.58
N GLY A 39 -1.92 -17.41 3.72
CA GLY A 39 -3.04 -16.49 3.69
C GLY A 39 -2.75 -15.06 3.22
N ARG A 40 -1.55 -14.78 2.68
CA ARG A 40 -1.14 -13.45 2.21
C ARG A 40 -0.85 -13.45 0.72
N TYR A 41 -1.68 -12.77 -0.05
CA TYR A 41 -1.65 -12.76 -1.50
C TYR A 41 -1.16 -11.43 -2.05
N ARG A 42 -0.36 -11.51 -3.10
CA ARG A 42 0.18 -10.37 -3.82
C ARG A 42 -0.24 -10.43 -5.27
N GLY A 43 -1.04 -9.45 -5.68
CA GLY A 43 -1.55 -9.34 -7.04
C GLY A 43 -0.70 -8.42 -7.89
N PHE A 44 -0.49 -8.81 -9.13
CA PHE A 44 0.37 -8.10 -10.08
C PHE A 44 -0.16 -8.21 -11.50
N CYS A 45 0.31 -7.34 -12.36
CA CYS A 45 0.06 -7.45 -13.79
C CYS A 45 1.05 -8.43 -14.41
N LYS A 46 0.57 -9.58 -14.91
CA LYS A 46 1.45 -10.59 -15.55
C LYS A 46 2.03 -10.14 -16.89
N ARG A 47 1.52 -9.05 -17.47
CA ARG A 47 2.04 -8.49 -18.71
C ARG A 47 3.27 -7.59 -18.49
N CYS A 48 3.27 -6.76 -17.45
CA CYS A 48 4.35 -5.80 -17.20
C CYS A 48 5.02 -5.94 -15.82
N GLY A 49 4.52 -6.84 -14.96
CA GLY A 49 5.07 -7.07 -13.63
C GLY A 49 4.70 -6.04 -12.57
N THR A 50 3.87 -5.04 -12.89
CA THR A 50 3.45 -4.02 -11.93
C THR A 50 2.81 -4.64 -10.69
N SER A 51 3.33 -4.31 -9.51
CA SER A 51 2.73 -4.68 -8.23
C SER A 51 1.44 -3.88 -8.01
N LEU A 52 0.31 -4.55 -7.84
CA LEU A 52 -1.02 -3.92 -7.82
C LEU A 52 -1.64 -3.91 -6.42
N VAL A 53 -1.78 -5.08 -5.81
CA VAL A 53 -2.53 -5.22 -4.57
C VAL A 53 -1.87 -6.19 -3.60
N TRP A 54 -2.19 -5.99 -2.34
CA TRP A 54 -2.01 -6.98 -1.29
C TRP A 54 -3.37 -7.28 -0.65
N ARG A 55 -3.63 -8.54 -0.34
CA ARG A 55 -4.83 -8.96 0.37
C ARG A 55 -4.55 -10.09 1.36
N SER A 56 -5.39 -10.18 2.37
CA SER A 56 -5.40 -11.27 3.34
C SER A 56 -6.57 -12.22 3.07
N ALA A 57 -6.34 -13.53 3.20
CA ALA A 57 -7.41 -14.52 3.18
C ALA A 57 -8.20 -14.52 4.50
N ASP A 58 -7.57 -14.10 5.60
CA ASP A 58 -8.21 -14.05 6.93
C ASP A 58 -9.15 -12.85 7.07
N ASP A 59 -8.92 -11.80 6.30
CA ASP A 59 -9.77 -10.62 6.24
C ASP A 59 -10.00 -10.20 4.80
N SER A 60 -11.18 -10.53 4.28
CA SER A 60 -11.61 -10.18 2.93
C SER A 60 -12.41 -8.87 2.87
N SER A 61 -12.55 -8.16 3.97
CA SER A 61 -13.32 -6.91 4.03
C SER A 61 -12.64 -5.76 3.30
N THR A 62 -11.32 -5.82 3.18
CA THR A 62 -10.51 -4.78 2.53
C THR A 62 -9.47 -5.37 1.59
N VAL A 63 -8.94 -4.52 0.72
CA VAL A 63 -7.81 -4.79 -0.15
C VAL A 63 -6.91 -3.56 -0.19
N ASP A 64 -5.59 -3.79 -0.17
CA ASP A 64 -4.59 -2.74 -0.22
C ASP A 64 -4.16 -2.54 -1.67
N VAL A 65 -4.42 -1.37 -2.24
CA VAL A 65 -4.01 -1.01 -3.59
C VAL A 65 -2.76 -0.12 -3.51
N PHE A 66 -1.70 -0.52 -4.21
CA PHE A 66 -0.46 0.25 -4.21
C PHE A 66 -0.64 1.59 -4.92
N LEU A 67 -0.32 2.67 -4.20
CA LEU A 67 -0.67 4.03 -4.59
C LEU A 67 -0.02 4.47 -5.90
N GLY A 68 1.19 3.99 -6.19
CA GLY A 68 1.88 4.29 -7.44
C GLY A 68 1.20 3.75 -8.70
N THR A 69 0.17 2.91 -8.57
CA THR A 69 -0.62 2.38 -9.69
C THR A 69 -1.85 3.21 -10.03
N VAL A 70 -2.15 4.22 -9.21
CA VAL A 70 -3.26 5.16 -9.46
C VAL A 70 -2.90 6.04 -10.65
N ASP A 71 -3.89 6.33 -11.49
CA ASP A 71 -3.71 7.14 -12.69
C ASP A 71 -3.10 8.52 -12.36
N GLU A 72 -2.13 8.95 -13.16
CA GLU A 72 -1.43 10.22 -13.03
C GLU A 72 -2.37 11.44 -12.95
N ARG A 73 -3.52 11.34 -13.59
CA ARG A 73 -4.57 12.37 -13.47
C ARG A 73 -4.90 12.66 -12.01
N TRP A 74 -5.07 11.63 -11.21
CA TRP A 74 -5.44 11.76 -9.79
C TRP A 74 -4.24 12.08 -8.89
N LEU A 75 -3.08 11.53 -9.23
CA LEU A 75 -1.88 11.74 -8.41
C LEU A 75 -1.27 13.14 -8.59
N VAL A 76 -1.31 13.69 -9.79
CA VAL A 76 -0.53 14.89 -10.13
C VAL A 76 -1.40 16.05 -10.57
N HIS A 77 -2.48 15.81 -11.31
CA HIS A 77 -3.17 16.87 -12.03
C HIS A 77 -4.49 17.31 -11.40
N GLU A 78 -5.26 16.40 -10.83
CA GLU A 78 -6.59 16.74 -10.32
C GLU A 78 -6.52 17.77 -9.18
N ASP A 79 -7.31 18.81 -9.28
CA ASP A 79 -7.35 19.95 -8.35
C ASP A 79 -5.95 20.53 -8.03
N GLY A 80 -5.13 20.72 -9.08
CA GLY A 80 -3.76 21.26 -8.92
C GLY A 80 -2.85 20.38 -8.07
N GLY A 81 -3.07 19.05 -8.09
CA GLY A 81 -2.29 18.07 -7.33
C GLY A 81 -2.74 17.85 -5.89
N LYS A 82 -3.81 18.50 -5.43
CA LYS A 82 -4.30 18.35 -4.05
C LYS A 82 -4.80 16.95 -3.75
N VAL A 83 -5.47 16.29 -4.71
CA VAL A 83 -5.95 14.92 -4.55
C VAL A 83 -4.77 13.99 -4.32
N GLY A 84 -3.71 14.07 -5.12
CA GLY A 84 -2.51 13.27 -4.94
C GLY A 84 -1.80 13.55 -3.61
N GLN A 85 -1.75 14.80 -3.18
CA GLN A 85 -1.20 15.15 -1.87
C GLN A 85 -1.95 14.47 -0.72
N GLU A 86 -3.29 14.46 -0.77
CA GLU A 86 -4.10 13.79 0.25
C GLU A 86 -3.92 12.26 0.21
N LEU A 87 -3.85 11.68 -0.99
CA LEU A 87 -3.60 10.25 -1.16
C LEU A 87 -2.21 9.84 -0.67
N ALA A 88 -1.19 10.66 -0.93
CA ALA A 88 0.20 10.33 -0.63
C ALA A 88 0.59 10.59 0.84
N ARG A 89 -0.17 11.38 1.58
CA ARG A 89 0.07 11.58 3.01
C ARG A 89 -0.39 10.37 3.81
N PRO A 90 0.39 9.91 4.80
CA PRO A 90 -0.05 8.85 5.69
C PRO A 90 -1.23 9.32 6.55
N ASN A 91 -2.46 8.94 6.18
CA ASN A 91 -3.67 9.29 6.92
C ASN A 91 -4.07 8.23 7.95
N GLY A 92 -3.61 7.00 7.76
CA GLY A 92 -3.91 5.87 8.63
C GLY A 92 -2.69 5.44 9.43
N THR A 93 -1.93 4.52 8.91
CA THR A 93 -0.88 3.82 9.64
C THR A 93 0.42 3.75 8.85
N GLN A 94 1.53 3.90 9.53
CA GLN A 94 2.87 3.59 9.03
C GLN A 94 3.39 2.36 9.79
N PHE A 95 3.65 1.27 9.07
CA PHE A 95 4.06 -0.01 9.64
C PHE A 95 5.56 -0.26 9.49
N TRP A 96 6.09 -1.14 10.31
CA TRP A 96 7.47 -1.63 10.23
C TRP A 96 8.51 -0.51 10.32
N MET A 97 8.25 0.47 11.18
CA MET A 97 9.16 1.59 11.38
C MET A 97 10.51 1.15 11.98
N GLU A 98 10.59 -0.04 12.59
CA GLU A 98 11.88 -0.63 13.01
C GLU A 98 12.84 -0.89 11.84
N ASN A 99 12.28 -1.07 10.62
CA ASN A 99 13.03 -1.30 9.39
C ASN A 99 13.24 -0.01 8.57
N ALA A 100 12.86 1.14 9.10
CA ALA A 100 13.06 2.41 8.41
C ALA A 100 14.56 2.70 8.24
N ILE A 101 14.89 3.36 7.14
CA ILE A 101 16.23 3.92 6.92
C ILE A 101 16.26 5.27 7.62
N PRO A 102 17.05 5.42 8.71
CA PRO A 102 17.05 6.65 9.50
C PRO A 102 17.38 7.88 8.66
N GLY A 103 16.56 8.92 8.80
CA GLY A 103 16.73 10.17 8.06
C GLY A 103 16.36 10.10 6.58
N VAL A 104 15.81 8.97 6.11
CA VAL A 104 15.40 8.77 4.71
C VAL A 104 13.94 8.33 4.61
N THR A 105 13.61 7.16 5.15
CA THR A 105 12.23 6.62 5.00
C THR A 105 11.37 6.85 6.22
N ASP A 106 11.87 7.47 7.26
CA ASP A 106 11.16 7.84 8.48
C ASP A 106 10.78 9.33 8.53
N LEU A 107 10.86 10.04 7.40
CA LEU A 107 10.58 11.48 7.34
C LEU A 107 9.11 11.82 7.06
N MET A 108 8.32 10.89 6.59
CA MET A 108 6.90 11.12 6.33
C MET A 108 6.15 11.33 7.64
N LYS A 109 5.41 12.44 7.71
CA LYS A 109 4.60 12.80 8.88
C LYS A 109 3.14 12.47 8.62
N GLY A 110 2.48 11.93 9.62
CA GLY A 110 1.04 11.65 9.62
C GLY A 110 0.73 10.20 9.96
N GLY A 111 -0.52 9.95 10.33
CA GLY A 111 -0.97 8.63 10.77
C GLY A 111 -0.32 8.15 12.08
N LYS A 112 -0.62 6.94 12.44
CA LYS A 112 0.02 6.24 13.57
C LYS A 112 1.22 5.45 13.08
N GLU A 113 2.32 5.52 13.81
CA GLU A 113 3.54 4.80 13.50
C GLU A 113 3.69 3.59 14.40
N PHE A 114 3.87 2.42 13.80
CA PHE A 114 4.09 1.17 14.51
C PHE A 114 5.46 0.58 14.17
N LEU A 115 6.14 0.07 15.19
CA LEU A 115 7.43 -0.58 14.98
C LEU A 115 7.31 -1.85 14.14
N LYS A 116 6.16 -2.56 14.26
CA LYS A 116 5.81 -3.77 13.49
C LYS A 116 4.44 -3.62 12.83
N GLU A 117 3.60 -4.65 12.85
CA GLU A 117 2.29 -4.69 12.16
C GLU A 117 1.14 -3.91 12.81
N GLY A 118 1.38 -3.24 13.89
CA GLY A 118 0.46 -2.16 14.28
C GLY A 118 -0.56 -2.43 15.38
N GLU A 119 -0.90 -3.63 15.81
CA GLU A 119 -1.94 -3.81 16.83
C GLU A 119 -1.44 -4.19 18.23
N ASP A 120 -0.17 -4.46 18.41
CA ASP A 120 0.37 -5.05 19.63
C ASP A 120 1.02 -4.07 20.62
N GLY A 121 0.58 -2.80 20.61
CA GLY A 121 1.11 -1.80 21.55
C GLY A 121 2.53 -1.30 21.23
N TRP A 122 3.03 -1.59 20.06
CA TRP A 122 4.36 -1.19 19.57
C TRP A 122 4.35 0.14 18.82
N GLU A 123 3.42 1.03 19.17
CA GLU A 123 3.34 2.37 18.57
C GLU A 123 4.65 3.14 18.82
N ARG A 124 5.27 3.61 17.72
CA ARG A 124 6.41 4.51 17.80
C ARG A 124 5.93 5.90 18.17
N LYS A 125 6.38 6.40 19.31
CA LYS A 125 6.21 7.82 19.66
C LYS A 125 7.39 8.61 19.08
N ARG A 126 7.10 9.62 18.27
CA ARG A 126 8.12 10.61 17.89
C ARG A 126 8.37 11.51 19.08
N GLU A 127 9.63 11.61 19.47
CA GLU A 127 10.08 12.63 20.41
C GLU A 127 10.06 14.02 19.79
#